data_83bf9892c556225770335c5f6d00d5d7
#
_entry.id   83bf9892c556225770335c5f6d00d5d7
#
_cell.length_a   1.000
_cell.length_b   1.000
_cell.length_c   1.000
_cell.angle_alpha   90.00
_cell.angle_beta   90.00
_cell.angle_gamma   90.00
#
_symmetry.space_group_name_H-M   'P 1'
#
loop_
_entity.id
_entity.type
_entity.pdbx_description
1 polymer ?
#
loop_
_entity_poly.entity_id
_entity_poly.type
_entity_poly.pdbx_seq_one_letter_code
_entity_poly.pdbx_strand_id
1 'polypeptide(L)'
;NSDAILSASSNLPFSVSESRVEDKMKILPIPKKVRYEYHLVKVVHLSTKNHIGPAEYLCYVDANTGELLMRKNDIKFESLQANIHVEGEVYTTNPFNSSSIVDLVDLKVRHNNIDYYTDSSGQVILPSNNGNATYYLEGLYSEVRTNGNIPSFNAPASNNNILFDNTNSTISERTAFYAVNNIHSHFKSQFPTFNGLDFPIETNVDISTANCNAYYSSGTVNFYAEGGGCQSTANIPDVAYHEYGHAINDYRYNAGAGMWNGGLNEGTADIWALSLTQYPVLGEGWYLNDPNSNVREYDSILKVYPQDLVGEVHADGEIICGAFWRTYENLGSMQQALDLFIDLYDAGPDGPNGTEGIIYTDILVEFLYSDDNDGNIFNGTPNDLAIVDAFAQHGITLLSNAVLTHTELDESLQSVNIDVDANITLTYPWALDNAYCYYKVNNSNLWDSIPLSVVSGNDYSAQIPMQNSGTVVAYYLSLTDVYGKKAAVTPFSAHLDKHPNLPYFILVGYELEEEQDFDFNIGFWDVSHPSDNATTGLWEIGVPEGTFYDNIVPVQTPSQHTFQGAYCAFTGNDFTGGSIGANDVDG
;
A
#
# COMPACT_ATOMS: atom_id res chain seq x y z
N ASN A 1 -15.05 -77.67 -7.94
CA ASN A 1 -13.99 -76.69 -7.83
C ASN A 1 -13.63 -76.02 -9.16
N SER A 2 -13.62 -76.78 -10.29
CA SER A 2 -13.34 -76.29 -11.65
C SER A 2 -14.29 -75.13 -12.03
N ASP A 3 -15.59 -75.29 -11.80
CA ASP A 3 -16.61 -74.33 -12.16
C ASP A 3 -16.46 -73.05 -11.34
N ALA A 4 -16.07 -73.13 -10.06
CA ALA A 4 -15.81 -72.01 -9.22
C ALA A 4 -14.57 -71.20 -9.70
N ILE A 5 -13.53 -71.87 -10.20
CA ILE A 5 -12.36 -71.23 -10.78
C ILE A 5 -12.73 -70.52 -12.09
N LEU A 6 -13.56 -71.14 -12.93
CA LEU A 6 -14.05 -70.52 -14.17
C LEU A 6 -14.86 -69.25 -13.89
N SER A 7 -15.79 -69.31 -12.94
CA SER A 7 -16.56 -68.16 -12.52
C SER A 7 -15.67 -67.04 -11.90
N ALA A 8 -14.74 -67.44 -11.04
CA ALA A 8 -13.79 -66.48 -10.42
C ALA A 8 -12.89 -65.83 -11.47
N SER A 9 -12.51 -66.49 -12.53
CA SER A 9 -11.65 -66.01 -13.62
C SER A 9 -12.41 -65.19 -14.68
N SER A 10 -13.73 -65.21 -14.64
CA SER A 10 -14.55 -64.53 -15.66
C SER A 10 -14.29 -63.03 -15.72
N ASN A 11 -14.23 -62.47 -16.93
CA ASN A 11 -14.05 -61.08 -17.20
C ASN A 11 -12.76 -60.46 -16.58
N LEU A 12 -11.70 -61.22 -16.37
CA LEU A 12 -10.37 -60.67 -16.08
C LEU A 12 -9.70 -60.23 -17.38
N PRO A 13 -9.05 -59.08 -17.41
CA PRO A 13 -8.38 -58.52 -18.60
C PRO A 13 -7.04 -59.25 -18.92
N PHE A 14 -6.69 -60.29 -18.17
CA PHE A 14 -5.43 -61.00 -18.26
C PHE A 14 -5.63 -62.49 -17.91
N SER A 15 -4.66 -63.33 -18.29
CA SER A 15 -4.67 -64.76 -17.97
C SER A 15 -4.26 -65.04 -16.53
N VAL A 16 -4.95 -65.94 -15.88
CA VAL A 16 -4.61 -66.45 -14.54
C VAL A 16 -3.42 -67.37 -14.62
N SER A 17 -2.37 -67.15 -13.82
CA SER A 17 -1.19 -68.00 -13.75
C SER A 17 -1.35 -69.14 -12.75
N GLU A 18 -1.99 -68.90 -11.62
CA GLU A 18 -2.24 -69.92 -10.58
C GLU A 18 -3.65 -69.75 -10.00
N SER A 19 -4.29 -70.82 -9.59
CA SER A 19 -5.59 -70.82 -8.95
C SER A 19 -5.69 -71.87 -7.85
N ARG A 20 -6.35 -71.49 -6.72
CA ARG A 20 -6.60 -72.41 -5.60
C ARG A 20 -7.99 -72.16 -5.03
N VAL A 21 -8.72 -73.21 -4.69
CA VAL A 21 -10.00 -73.16 -3.99
C VAL A 21 -9.76 -73.51 -2.51
N GLU A 22 -10.30 -72.79 -1.57
CA GLU A 22 -10.25 -73.17 -0.17
C GLU A 22 -11.11 -74.44 0.09
N ASP A 23 -10.62 -75.30 0.96
CA ASP A 23 -11.32 -76.55 1.29
C ASP A 23 -12.64 -76.31 2.03
N LYS A 24 -12.75 -75.26 2.79
CA LYS A 24 -13.94 -74.92 3.58
C LYS A 24 -14.73 -73.78 2.93
N MET A 25 -16.05 -74.05 2.77
CA MET A 25 -16.97 -72.96 2.38
C MET A 25 -17.14 -71.92 3.52
N LYS A 26 -17.38 -70.67 3.15
CA LYS A 26 -17.61 -69.57 4.10
C LYS A 26 -19.00 -68.98 3.87
N ILE A 27 -19.51 -68.24 4.85
CA ILE A 27 -20.71 -67.44 4.72
C ILE A 27 -20.28 -66.00 4.45
N LEU A 28 -20.71 -65.46 3.31
CA LEU A 28 -20.49 -64.06 2.92
C LEU A 28 -21.76 -63.27 3.21
N PRO A 29 -21.71 -62.32 4.18
CA PRO A 29 -22.81 -61.38 4.39
C PRO A 29 -22.74 -60.26 3.36
N ILE A 30 -23.76 -60.08 2.54
CA ILE A 30 -23.89 -59.01 1.57
C ILE A 30 -24.89 -57.99 2.11
N PRO A 31 -24.48 -56.71 2.35
CA PRO A 31 -25.37 -55.69 2.85
C PRO A 31 -26.41 -55.27 1.82
N LYS A 32 -27.66 -55.26 2.21
CA LYS A 32 -28.80 -54.68 1.47
C LYS A 32 -29.35 -53.50 2.27
N LYS A 33 -30.22 -52.69 1.69
CA LYS A 33 -30.70 -51.42 2.30
C LYS A 33 -31.17 -51.57 3.76
N VAL A 34 -31.73 -52.69 4.19
CA VAL A 34 -32.30 -52.90 5.52
C VAL A 34 -31.89 -54.21 6.23
N ARG A 35 -31.11 -55.07 5.58
CA ARG A 35 -30.69 -56.40 6.12
C ARG A 35 -29.40 -56.86 5.43
N TYR A 36 -28.80 -57.91 5.99
CA TYR A 36 -27.77 -58.70 5.30
C TYR A 36 -28.42 -59.92 4.64
N GLU A 37 -27.98 -60.25 3.41
CA GLU A 37 -28.20 -61.52 2.77
C GLU A 37 -26.93 -62.35 2.96
N TYR A 38 -27.14 -63.61 3.34
CA TYR A 38 -26.06 -64.55 3.64
C TYR A 38 -25.94 -65.58 2.53
N HIS A 39 -24.79 -65.62 1.89
CA HIS A 39 -24.50 -66.58 0.81
C HIS A 39 -23.45 -67.58 1.29
N LEU A 40 -23.68 -68.88 1.01
CA LEU A 40 -22.67 -69.88 1.18
C LEU A 40 -21.73 -69.79 -0.02
N VAL A 41 -20.43 -69.55 0.21
CA VAL A 41 -19.49 -69.30 -0.86
C VAL A 41 -18.29 -70.20 -0.82
N LYS A 42 -17.78 -70.54 -2.02
CA LYS A 42 -16.43 -71.08 -2.22
C LYS A 42 -15.48 -69.91 -2.38
N VAL A 43 -14.37 -69.94 -1.66
CA VAL A 43 -13.32 -68.94 -1.77
C VAL A 43 -12.25 -69.41 -2.72
N VAL A 44 -12.02 -68.60 -3.75
CA VAL A 44 -11.05 -68.90 -4.81
C VAL A 44 -9.95 -67.88 -4.80
N HIS A 45 -8.72 -68.33 -4.70
CA HIS A 45 -7.52 -67.45 -4.86
C HIS A 45 -7.08 -67.55 -6.32
N LEU A 46 -6.83 -66.42 -6.96
CA LEU A 46 -6.28 -66.30 -8.30
C LEU A 46 -5.06 -65.43 -8.28
N SER A 47 -3.94 -65.96 -8.79
CA SER A 47 -2.70 -65.16 -8.92
C SER A 47 -2.37 -64.98 -10.40
N THR A 48 -1.85 -63.80 -10.70
CA THR A 48 -1.39 -63.47 -12.05
C THR A 48 -0.20 -62.51 -12.00
N LYS A 49 0.63 -62.57 -13.02
CA LYS A 49 1.67 -61.59 -13.33
C LYS A 49 1.44 -61.09 -14.75
N ASN A 50 1.31 -59.81 -14.90
CA ASN A 50 1.15 -59.15 -16.19
C ASN A 50 2.02 -57.89 -16.27
N HIS A 51 1.97 -57.15 -17.39
CA HIS A 51 2.73 -55.92 -17.60
C HIS A 51 2.32 -54.75 -16.70
N ILE A 52 1.19 -54.87 -16.00
CA ILE A 52 0.72 -53.85 -15.02
C ILE A 52 1.20 -54.23 -13.61
N GLY A 53 1.75 -55.43 -13.40
CA GLY A 53 2.26 -55.90 -12.12
C GLY A 53 1.55 -57.18 -11.62
N PRO A 54 1.97 -57.72 -10.46
CA PRO A 54 1.35 -58.88 -9.86
C PRO A 54 -0.05 -58.54 -9.34
N ALA A 55 -0.98 -59.49 -9.45
CA ALA A 55 -2.29 -59.40 -8.83
C ALA A 55 -2.62 -60.72 -8.14
N GLU A 56 -3.18 -60.65 -6.94
CA GLU A 56 -3.73 -61.77 -6.19
C GLU A 56 -5.17 -61.43 -5.80
N TYR A 57 -6.08 -62.19 -6.38
CA TYR A 57 -7.51 -61.97 -6.15
C TYR A 57 -8.08 -63.01 -5.21
N LEU A 58 -8.82 -62.53 -4.23
CA LEU A 58 -9.71 -63.31 -3.40
C LEU A 58 -11.12 -63.17 -3.97
N CYS A 59 -11.65 -64.28 -4.50
CA CYS A 59 -12.95 -64.34 -5.16
C CYS A 59 -13.93 -65.17 -4.34
N TYR A 60 -15.14 -64.65 -4.18
CA TYR A 60 -16.23 -65.32 -3.47
C TYR A 60 -17.29 -65.75 -4.49
N VAL A 61 -17.40 -67.07 -4.73
CA VAL A 61 -18.33 -67.64 -5.69
C VAL A 61 -19.45 -68.30 -4.90
N ASP A 62 -20.71 -67.98 -5.19
CA ASP A 62 -21.87 -68.63 -4.57
C ASP A 62 -21.85 -70.10 -4.79
N ALA A 63 -21.92 -70.89 -3.73
CA ALA A 63 -21.80 -72.34 -3.81
C ALA A 63 -23.03 -73.03 -4.44
N ASN A 64 -24.20 -72.34 -4.46
CA ASN A 64 -25.43 -72.92 -5.03
C ASN A 64 -25.65 -72.50 -6.49
N THR A 65 -25.35 -71.23 -6.82
CA THR A 65 -25.62 -70.66 -8.14
C THR A 65 -24.40 -70.63 -9.04
N GLY A 66 -23.19 -70.73 -8.49
CA GLY A 66 -21.94 -70.57 -9.23
C GLY A 66 -21.63 -69.13 -9.64
N GLU A 67 -22.38 -68.13 -9.15
CA GLU A 67 -22.19 -66.72 -9.48
C GLU A 67 -21.01 -66.16 -8.71
N LEU A 68 -20.19 -65.32 -9.37
CA LEU A 68 -19.16 -64.56 -8.73
C LEU A 68 -19.79 -63.34 -8.00
N LEU A 69 -19.87 -63.41 -6.67
CA LEU A 69 -20.49 -62.36 -5.84
C LEU A 69 -19.54 -61.19 -5.53
N MET A 70 -18.25 -61.51 -5.36
CA MET A 70 -17.25 -60.48 -5.02
C MET A 70 -15.87 -60.94 -5.50
N ARG A 71 -15.10 -60.00 -5.99
CA ARG A 71 -13.66 -60.17 -6.28
C ARG A 71 -12.90 -59.02 -5.67
N LYS A 72 -11.87 -59.29 -4.88
CA LYS A 72 -11.03 -58.34 -4.21
C LYS A 72 -9.57 -58.62 -4.55
N ASN A 73 -8.81 -57.62 -4.95
CA ASN A 73 -7.36 -57.74 -5.02
C ASN A 73 -6.81 -57.69 -3.57
N ASP A 74 -6.06 -58.73 -3.20
CA ASP A 74 -5.54 -58.86 -1.83
C ASP A 74 -4.07 -58.42 -1.72
N ILE A 75 -3.43 -58.03 -2.83
CA ILE A 75 -2.14 -57.37 -2.79
C ILE A 75 -2.32 -55.94 -2.29
N LYS A 76 -1.69 -55.65 -1.20
CA LYS A 76 -1.49 -54.30 -0.72
C LYS A 76 -0.18 -53.80 -1.29
N PHE A 77 -0.26 -52.85 -2.19
CA PHE A 77 0.91 -52.13 -2.64
C PHE A 77 1.24 -51.07 -1.55
N GLU A 78 2.39 -51.16 -0.90
CA GLU A 78 2.96 -50.03 -0.20
C GLU A 78 3.48 -49.10 -1.29
N SER A 79 2.76 -48.04 -1.56
CA SER A 79 3.33 -46.93 -2.29
C SER A 79 4.35 -46.25 -1.34
N LEU A 80 5.62 -46.32 -1.68
CA LEU A 80 6.62 -45.47 -1.03
C LEU A 80 6.28 -44.04 -1.40
N GLN A 81 5.59 -43.32 -0.50
CA GLN A 81 5.38 -41.90 -0.62
C GLN A 81 6.73 -41.19 -0.65
N ALA A 82 6.84 -40.18 -1.47
CA ALA A 82 7.97 -39.26 -1.41
C ALA A 82 7.56 -38.02 -0.57
N ASN A 83 8.32 -37.74 0.46
CA ASN A 83 8.24 -36.49 1.20
C ASN A 83 9.41 -35.64 0.71
N ILE A 84 9.11 -34.52 0.09
CA ILE A 84 10.07 -33.68 -0.61
C ILE A 84 10.00 -32.28 -0.01
N HIS A 85 11.15 -31.75 0.37
CA HIS A 85 11.33 -30.37 0.80
C HIS A 85 11.82 -29.54 -0.37
N VAL A 86 11.15 -28.43 -0.67
CA VAL A 86 11.46 -27.53 -1.78
C VAL A 86 11.89 -26.19 -1.24
N GLU A 87 13.10 -25.79 -1.56
CA GLU A 87 13.74 -24.57 -1.11
C GLU A 87 14.20 -23.73 -2.31
N GLY A 88 14.43 -22.44 -2.09
CA GLY A 88 14.99 -21.52 -3.07
C GLY A 88 16.01 -20.58 -2.48
N GLU A 89 17.06 -20.27 -3.23
CA GLU A 89 18.00 -19.21 -2.92
C GLU A 89 17.41 -17.89 -3.41
N VAL A 90 17.11 -16.95 -2.47
CA VAL A 90 16.43 -15.68 -2.74
C VAL A 90 17.10 -14.51 -2.01
N TYR A 91 16.84 -13.30 -2.46
CA TYR A 91 17.05 -12.12 -1.61
C TYR A 91 15.82 -11.95 -0.69
N THR A 92 16.07 -11.77 0.61
CA THR A 92 14.99 -11.50 1.58
C THR A 92 14.84 -10.01 1.88
N THR A 93 15.80 -9.20 1.46
CA THR A 93 15.81 -7.74 1.59
C THR A 93 16.20 -7.06 0.27
N ASN A 94 17.51 -7.02 -0.06
CA ASN A 94 18.00 -6.39 -1.28
C ASN A 94 19.29 -7.09 -1.77
N PRO A 95 19.77 -6.83 -3.01
CA PRO A 95 20.94 -7.50 -3.60
C PRO A 95 22.30 -7.18 -2.94
N PHE A 96 22.40 -6.16 -2.08
CA PHE A 96 23.62 -5.88 -1.33
C PHE A 96 23.79 -6.81 -0.12
N ASN A 97 22.73 -7.44 0.31
CA ASN A 97 22.73 -8.46 1.34
C ASN A 97 22.95 -9.85 0.72
N SER A 98 23.51 -10.76 1.52
CA SER A 98 23.64 -12.16 1.07
C SER A 98 22.28 -12.78 0.82
N SER A 99 22.16 -13.56 -0.26
CA SER A 99 20.99 -14.42 -0.49
C SER A 99 20.80 -15.42 0.66
N SER A 100 19.59 -15.85 0.86
CA SER A 100 19.18 -16.83 1.85
C SER A 100 18.46 -18.00 1.18
N ILE A 101 18.64 -19.19 1.74
CA ILE A 101 17.83 -20.36 1.36
C ILE A 101 16.56 -20.32 2.22
N VAL A 102 15.41 -20.33 1.55
CA VAL A 102 14.09 -20.26 2.18
C VAL A 102 13.17 -21.36 1.64
N ASP A 103 12.16 -21.74 2.41
CA ASP A 103 11.09 -22.61 1.96
C ASP A 103 10.29 -21.96 0.84
N LEU A 104 10.05 -22.66 -0.27
CA LEU A 104 9.15 -22.20 -1.32
C LEU A 104 7.75 -22.76 -1.04
N VAL A 105 6.93 -21.91 -0.45
CA VAL A 105 5.56 -22.20 -0.01
C VAL A 105 4.60 -22.11 -1.20
N ASP A 106 3.54 -22.95 -1.19
CA ASP A 106 2.49 -22.99 -2.20
C ASP A 106 2.99 -23.27 -3.63
N LEU A 107 4.22 -23.78 -3.77
CA LEU A 107 4.86 -24.07 -5.05
C LEU A 107 4.27 -25.32 -5.69
N LYS A 108 4.01 -25.27 -6.98
CA LYS A 108 3.46 -26.35 -7.79
C LYS A 108 4.51 -27.41 -8.13
N VAL A 109 4.16 -28.66 -7.85
CA VAL A 109 4.92 -29.85 -8.20
C VAL A 109 4.04 -30.79 -9.01
N ARG A 110 4.40 -31.04 -10.26
CA ARG A 110 3.66 -31.99 -11.13
C ARG A 110 4.31 -33.36 -11.13
N HIS A 111 3.56 -34.37 -10.70
CA HIS A 111 3.99 -35.76 -10.74
C HIS A 111 2.90 -36.64 -11.34
N ASN A 112 3.25 -37.47 -12.34
CA ASN A 112 2.31 -38.33 -13.05
C ASN A 112 1.07 -37.59 -13.61
N ASN A 113 1.26 -36.37 -14.13
CA ASN A 113 0.22 -35.46 -14.65
C ASN A 113 -0.81 -34.99 -13.60
N ILE A 114 -0.45 -35.03 -12.31
CA ILE A 114 -1.24 -34.49 -11.20
C ILE A 114 -0.41 -33.39 -10.54
N ASP A 115 -1.05 -32.30 -10.25
CA ASP A 115 -0.45 -31.15 -9.57
C ASP A 115 -0.61 -31.30 -8.05
N TYR A 116 0.47 -31.07 -7.34
CA TYR A 116 0.60 -31.01 -5.89
C TYR A 116 1.21 -29.67 -5.53
N TYR A 117 1.03 -29.22 -4.29
CA TYR A 117 1.57 -27.95 -3.83
C TYR A 117 2.33 -28.14 -2.53
N THR A 118 3.38 -27.37 -2.34
CA THR A 118 4.12 -27.35 -1.07
C THR A 118 3.28 -26.68 0.01
N ASP A 119 3.44 -27.11 1.24
CA ASP A 119 2.82 -26.54 2.42
C ASP A 119 3.62 -25.34 2.97
N SER A 120 3.18 -24.79 4.11
CA SER A 120 3.83 -23.65 4.79
C SER A 120 5.26 -23.89 5.27
N SER A 121 5.79 -25.11 5.14
CA SER A 121 7.16 -25.49 5.43
C SER A 121 7.92 -25.98 4.19
N GLY A 122 7.44 -25.66 2.99
CA GLY A 122 8.04 -26.08 1.73
C GLY A 122 7.94 -27.56 1.46
N GLN A 123 7.09 -28.32 2.20
CA GLN A 123 6.99 -29.77 2.09
C GLN A 123 5.87 -30.15 1.12
N VAL A 124 6.14 -31.16 0.29
CA VAL A 124 5.11 -31.80 -0.57
C VAL A 124 5.19 -33.32 -0.46
N ILE A 125 4.03 -33.98 -0.36
CA ILE A 125 3.93 -35.42 -0.30
C ILE A 125 3.41 -35.95 -1.64
N LEU A 126 4.27 -36.65 -2.37
CA LEU A 126 3.88 -37.33 -3.61
C LEU A 126 3.47 -38.78 -3.30
N PRO A 127 2.46 -39.34 -4.01
CA PRO A 127 1.95 -40.68 -3.75
C PRO A 127 2.94 -41.80 -4.14
N SER A 128 4.02 -41.46 -4.85
CA SER A 128 5.07 -42.39 -5.28
C SER A 128 6.40 -41.65 -5.44
N ASN A 129 7.50 -42.31 -5.09
CA ASN A 129 8.86 -41.84 -5.35
C ASN A 129 9.42 -42.29 -6.71
N ASN A 130 8.61 -42.91 -7.56
CA ASN A 130 9.03 -43.40 -8.86
C ASN A 130 8.93 -42.34 -9.95
N GLY A 131 9.89 -42.32 -10.86
CA GLY A 131 9.93 -41.38 -11.98
C GLY A 131 10.41 -39.99 -11.58
N ASN A 132 10.13 -39.01 -12.43
CA ASN A 132 10.48 -37.60 -12.21
C ASN A 132 9.23 -36.81 -11.82
N ALA A 133 9.45 -35.76 -11.01
CA ALA A 133 8.51 -34.67 -10.81
C ALA A 133 9.05 -33.41 -11.49
N THR A 134 8.15 -32.53 -11.93
CA THR A 134 8.47 -31.21 -12.46
C THR A 134 8.11 -30.16 -11.43
N TYR A 135 9.05 -29.30 -11.11
CA TYR A 135 8.92 -28.21 -10.16
C TYR A 135 8.83 -26.89 -10.93
N TYR A 136 7.84 -26.05 -10.60
CA TYR A 136 7.54 -24.81 -11.31
C TYR A 136 7.65 -23.62 -10.34
N LEU A 137 8.21 -22.49 -10.80
CA LEU A 137 8.00 -21.20 -10.11
C LEU A 137 6.61 -20.65 -10.46
N GLU A 138 5.63 -21.45 -10.19
CA GLU A 138 4.19 -21.25 -10.27
C GLU A 138 3.58 -21.92 -9.04
N GLY A 139 2.57 -21.32 -8.46
CA GLY A 139 1.94 -21.85 -7.26
C GLY A 139 0.48 -21.46 -7.13
N LEU A 140 -0.02 -21.43 -5.90
CA LEU A 140 -1.40 -21.06 -5.64
C LEU A 140 -1.64 -19.55 -5.85
N TYR A 141 -0.63 -18.71 -5.61
CA TYR A 141 -0.79 -17.25 -5.56
C TYR A 141 0.19 -16.46 -6.44
N SER A 142 1.20 -17.11 -7.01
CA SER A 142 2.16 -16.50 -7.92
C SER A 142 2.43 -17.39 -9.13
N GLU A 143 2.48 -16.80 -10.31
CA GLU A 143 2.90 -17.42 -11.55
C GLU A 143 4.03 -16.59 -12.17
N VAL A 144 5.28 -16.97 -11.89
CA VAL A 144 6.45 -16.24 -12.40
C VAL A 144 6.67 -16.50 -13.87
N ARG A 145 6.94 -15.45 -14.66
CA ARG A 145 7.22 -15.53 -16.08
C ARG A 145 8.45 -14.72 -16.45
N THR A 146 9.34 -15.36 -17.21
CA THR A 146 10.45 -14.69 -17.90
C THR A 146 10.27 -14.86 -19.40
N ASN A 147 10.09 -13.75 -20.11
CA ASN A 147 9.79 -13.76 -21.56
C ASN A 147 8.55 -14.66 -21.90
N GLY A 148 7.54 -14.64 -21.05
CA GLY A 148 6.29 -15.41 -21.21
C GLY A 148 6.37 -16.87 -20.82
N ASN A 149 7.52 -17.38 -20.37
CA ASN A 149 7.70 -18.78 -19.96
C ASN A 149 7.76 -18.91 -18.44
N ILE A 150 7.14 -19.96 -17.90
CA ILE A 150 7.22 -20.29 -16.48
C ILE A 150 8.51 -21.10 -16.24
N PRO A 151 9.43 -20.64 -15.38
CA PRO A 151 10.63 -21.37 -15.01
C PRO A 151 10.29 -22.71 -14.35
N SER A 152 10.90 -23.78 -14.84
CA SER A 152 10.66 -25.12 -14.30
C SER A 152 11.80 -26.08 -14.61
N PHE A 153 11.96 -27.09 -13.79
CA PHE A 153 12.90 -28.17 -14.05
C PHE A 153 12.40 -29.54 -13.55
N ASN A 154 13.02 -30.58 -14.04
CA ASN A 154 12.70 -31.95 -13.66
C ASN A 154 13.74 -32.53 -12.71
N ALA A 155 13.27 -33.21 -11.66
CA ALA A 155 14.14 -33.96 -10.77
C ALA A 155 13.46 -35.31 -10.39
N PRO A 156 14.24 -36.35 -10.02
CA PRO A 156 13.66 -37.60 -9.54
C PRO A 156 12.75 -37.38 -8.33
N ALA A 157 11.57 -37.98 -8.34
CA ALA A 157 10.65 -37.95 -7.21
C ALA A 157 11.20 -38.65 -5.94
N SER A 158 12.32 -39.34 -6.06
CA SER A 158 13.06 -39.91 -4.95
C SER A 158 13.99 -38.94 -4.23
N ASN A 159 14.19 -37.72 -4.74
CA ASN A 159 14.98 -36.69 -4.08
C ASN A 159 14.16 -36.09 -2.95
N ASN A 160 14.69 -36.15 -1.74
CA ASN A 160 14.00 -35.58 -0.57
C ASN A 160 14.13 -34.08 -0.44
N ASN A 161 15.15 -33.48 -1.08
CA ASN A 161 15.40 -32.03 -1.07
C ASN A 161 15.56 -31.54 -2.50
N ILE A 162 14.87 -30.48 -2.83
CA ILE A 162 14.89 -29.78 -4.10
C ILE A 162 15.28 -28.32 -3.82
N LEU A 163 16.31 -27.85 -4.51
CA LEU A 163 16.77 -26.48 -4.40
C LEU A 163 16.63 -25.76 -5.75
N PHE A 164 15.93 -24.65 -5.74
CA PHE A 164 15.98 -23.67 -6.81
C PHE A 164 17.20 -22.76 -6.61
N ASP A 165 18.14 -22.84 -7.53
CA ASP A 165 19.39 -22.06 -7.53
C ASP A 165 19.76 -21.58 -8.95
N ASN A 166 20.94 -20.98 -9.12
CA ASN A 166 21.39 -20.45 -10.40
C ASN A 166 21.63 -21.52 -11.48
N THR A 167 21.50 -22.82 -11.19
CA THR A 167 21.60 -23.90 -12.18
C THR A 167 20.28 -24.18 -12.89
N ASN A 168 19.14 -23.73 -12.33
CA ASN A 168 17.82 -24.08 -12.83
C ASN A 168 16.84 -22.90 -12.93
N SER A 169 17.18 -21.73 -12.37
CA SER A 169 16.38 -20.49 -12.41
C SER A 169 17.26 -19.28 -12.17
N THR A 170 16.77 -18.07 -12.47
CA THR A 170 17.43 -16.82 -12.06
C THR A 170 17.05 -16.46 -10.63
N ILE A 171 17.90 -15.62 -9.98
CA ILE A 171 17.57 -15.17 -8.63
C ILE A 171 16.36 -14.23 -8.63
N SER A 172 16.16 -13.46 -9.71
CA SER A 172 14.97 -12.60 -9.89
C SER A 172 13.69 -13.42 -9.90
N GLU A 173 13.68 -14.57 -10.61
CA GLU A 173 12.53 -15.47 -10.68
C GLU A 173 12.16 -16.02 -9.30
N ARG A 174 13.16 -16.48 -8.54
CA ARG A 174 12.97 -17.06 -7.21
C ARG A 174 12.54 -16.03 -6.18
N THR A 175 13.19 -14.86 -6.20
CA THR A 175 12.89 -13.76 -5.27
C THR A 175 11.48 -13.23 -5.51
N ALA A 176 11.06 -13.03 -6.76
CA ALA A 176 9.70 -12.59 -7.07
C ALA A 176 8.65 -13.64 -6.63
N PHE A 177 8.89 -14.94 -6.87
CA PHE A 177 8.00 -15.99 -6.38
C PHE A 177 7.85 -15.95 -4.86
N TYR A 178 8.96 -15.87 -4.14
CA TYR A 178 8.98 -15.76 -2.69
C TYR A 178 8.24 -14.51 -2.20
N ALA A 179 8.55 -13.34 -2.78
CA ALA A 179 7.98 -12.07 -2.36
C ALA A 179 6.46 -12.03 -2.54
N VAL A 180 5.94 -12.44 -3.71
CA VAL A 180 4.50 -12.43 -3.98
C VAL A 180 3.73 -13.38 -3.04
N ASN A 181 4.25 -14.58 -2.78
CA ASN A 181 3.62 -15.50 -1.82
C ASN A 181 3.68 -14.94 -0.38
N ASN A 182 4.75 -14.26 -0.02
CA ASN A 182 4.92 -13.68 1.33
C ASN A 182 3.93 -12.54 1.58
N ILE A 183 3.80 -11.59 0.65
CA ILE A 183 2.82 -10.49 0.78
C ILE A 183 1.38 -11.00 0.70
N HIS A 184 1.10 -12.01 -0.14
CA HIS A 184 -0.21 -12.65 -0.16
C HIS A 184 -0.56 -13.26 1.20
N SER A 185 0.37 -13.99 1.81
CA SER A 185 0.17 -14.57 3.16
C SER A 185 -0.06 -13.49 4.22
N HIS A 186 0.68 -12.38 4.15
CA HIS A 186 0.47 -11.22 5.03
C HIS A 186 -0.92 -10.63 4.85
N PHE A 187 -1.33 -10.37 3.61
CA PHE A 187 -2.68 -9.91 3.28
C PHE A 187 -3.77 -10.87 3.79
N LYS A 188 -3.61 -12.19 3.56
CA LYS A 188 -4.57 -13.20 4.05
C LYS A 188 -4.66 -13.26 5.56
N SER A 189 -3.59 -12.94 6.28
CA SER A 189 -3.63 -12.86 7.75
C SER A 189 -4.54 -11.73 8.24
N GLN A 190 -4.68 -10.65 7.46
CA GLN A 190 -5.56 -9.51 7.76
C GLN A 190 -7.00 -9.74 7.24
N PHE A 191 -7.14 -10.38 6.08
CA PHE A 191 -8.44 -10.67 5.43
C PHE A 191 -8.65 -12.17 5.21
N PRO A 192 -8.77 -12.99 6.27
CA PRO A 192 -8.75 -14.46 6.14
C PRO A 192 -9.95 -15.03 5.36
N THR A 193 -11.05 -14.31 5.27
CA THR A 193 -12.27 -14.75 4.56
C THR A 193 -12.37 -14.23 3.13
N PHE A 194 -11.50 -13.30 2.73
CA PHE A 194 -11.51 -12.74 1.38
C PHE A 194 -10.76 -13.66 0.42
N ASN A 195 -11.41 -14.07 -0.66
CA ASN A 195 -10.86 -15.00 -1.65
C ASN A 195 -10.67 -14.38 -3.04
N GLY A 196 -10.83 -13.05 -3.16
CA GLY A 196 -10.74 -12.36 -4.44
C GLY A 196 -9.33 -12.34 -5.06
N LEU A 197 -8.29 -12.58 -4.22
CA LEU A 197 -6.90 -12.72 -4.65
C LEU A 197 -6.34 -14.14 -4.50
N ASP A 198 -7.17 -15.13 -4.19
CA ASP A 198 -6.75 -16.54 -4.06
C ASP A 198 -6.59 -17.19 -5.45
N PHE A 199 -5.71 -16.63 -6.28
CA PHE A 199 -5.34 -17.15 -7.60
C PHE A 199 -3.88 -16.79 -7.92
N PRO A 200 -3.21 -17.53 -8.82
CA PRO A 200 -1.86 -17.20 -9.24
C PRO A 200 -1.84 -15.86 -9.99
N ILE A 201 -1.27 -14.80 -9.37
CA ILE A 201 -1.05 -13.55 -10.07
C ILE A 201 0.14 -13.69 -11.02
N GLU A 202 -0.02 -13.27 -12.28
CA GLU A 202 1.06 -13.29 -13.25
C GLU A 202 2.15 -12.30 -12.81
N THR A 203 3.37 -12.82 -12.62
CA THR A 203 4.52 -12.12 -12.07
C THR A 203 5.63 -12.10 -13.12
N ASN A 204 5.68 -11.03 -13.91
CA ASN A 204 6.65 -10.88 -14.99
C ASN A 204 7.96 -10.32 -14.46
N VAL A 205 9.07 -11.01 -14.70
CA VAL A 205 10.40 -10.59 -14.25
C VAL A 205 11.36 -10.41 -15.40
N ASP A 206 12.46 -9.69 -15.13
CA ASP A 206 13.53 -9.44 -16.07
C ASP A 206 13.06 -8.80 -17.40
N ILE A 207 12.04 -7.92 -17.31
CA ILE A 207 11.52 -7.18 -18.47
C ILE A 207 12.59 -6.21 -18.94
N SER A 208 13.05 -6.34 -20.20
CA SER A 208 14.18 -5.58 -20.76
C SER A 208 13.77 -4.37 -21.60
N THR A 209 12.49 -4.02 -21.67
CA THR A 209 11.99 -2.90 -22.47
C THR A 209 12.21 -1.53 -21.84
N ALA A 210 12.43 -1.48 -20.54
CA ALA A 210 12.82 -0.31 -19.75
C ALA A 210 13.66 -0.77 -18.54
N ASN A 211 13.97 0.13 -17.61
CA ASN A 211 14.72 -0.15 -16.39
C ASN A 211 14.33 0.84 -15.30
N CYS A 212 14.83 0.66 -14.08
CA CYS A 212 14.62 1.53 -12.92
C CYS A 212 13.14 1.72 -12.56
N ASN A 213 12.31 0.71 -12.75
CA ASN A 213 10.90 0.74 -12.35
C ASN A 213 10.34 -0.67 -12.15
N ALA A 214 9.18 -0.75 -11.52
CA ALA A 214 8.27 -1.87 -11.49
C ALA A 214 6.86 -1.31 -11.70
N TYR A 215 5.87 -2.13 -11.99
CA TYR A 215 4.49 -1.66 -12.09
C TYR A 215 3.48 -2.80 -11.97
N TYR A 216 2.35 -2.49 -11.35
CA TYR A 216 1.14 -3.30 -11.42
C TYR A 216 0.27 -2.85 -12.60
N SER A 217 -0.32 -3.80 -13.30
CA SER A 217 -1.29 -3.50 -14.35
C SER A 217 -2.26 -4.66 -14.57
N SER A 218 -3.56 -4.37 -14.45
CA SER A 218 -4.63 -5.29 -14.85
C SER A 218 -4.48 -6.73 -14.34
N GLY A 219 -4.09 -6.88 -13.06
CA GLY A 219 -3.93 -8.19 -12.43
C GLY A 219 -2.57 -8.85 -12.70
N THR A 220 -1.57 -8.10 -13.14
CA THR A 220 -0.18 -8.56 -13.29
C THR A 220 0.78 -7.65 -12.52
N VAL A 221 1.84 -8.22 -11.93
CA VAL A 221 2.96 -7.48 -11.35
C VAL A 221 4.19 -7.63 -12.25
N ASN A 222 4.90 -6.54 -12.50
CA ASN A 222 5.87 -6.45 -13.58
C ASN A 222 7.17 -5.78 -13.11
N PHE A 223 8.30 -6.48 -13.30
CA PHE A 223 9.60 -6.07 -12.79
C PHE A 223 10.61 -5.94 -13.92
N TYR A 224 11.25 -4.77 -14.02
CA TYR A 224 12.30 -4.53 -15.02
C TYR A 224 13.61 -5.20 -14.61
N ALA A 225 14.33 -5.65 -15.63
CA ALA A 225 15.67 -6.20 -15.50
C ALA A 225 16.67 -5.15 -15.00
N GLU A 226 17.80 -5.62 -14.46
CA GLU A 226 18.95 -4.79 -14.16
C GLU A 226 19.35 -3.95 -15.39
N GLY A 227 19.49 -2.65 -15.20
CA GLY A 227 19.84 -1.73 -16.27
C GLY A 227 19.70 -0.27 -15.85
N GLY A 228 20.22 0.67 -16.66
CA GLY A 228 20.11 2.10 -16.39
C GLY A 228 20.79 2.57 -15.10
N GLY A 229 21.60 1.74 -14.47
CA GLY A 229 22.22 2.01 -13.18
C GLY A 229 21.43 1.44 -11.98
N CYS A 230 20.29 0.81 -12.23
CA CYS A 230 19.43 0.21 -11.20
C CYS A 230 19.59 -1.31 -11.14
N GLN A 231 19.31 -1.87 -9.97
CA GLN A 231 19.14 -3.31 -9.76
C GLN A 231 17.94 -3.84 -10.56
N SER A 232 17.87 -5.16 -10.77
CA SER A 232 16.59 -5.77 -11.13
C SER A 232 15.58 -5.57 -10.00
N THR A 233 14.44 -4.95 -10.31
CA THR A 233 13.43 -4.61 -9.29
C THR A 233 12.78 -5.85 -8.68
N ALA A 234 12.81 -7.00 -9.36
CA ALA A 234 12.41 -8.30 -8.82
C ALA A 234 13.31 -8.81 -7.69
N ASN A 235 14.53 -8.25 -7.55
CA ASN A 235 15.49 -8.63 -6.51
C ASN A 235 15.31 -7.85 -5.20
N ILE A 236 14.35 -6.95 -5.14
CA ILE A 236 14.05 -6.10 -3.98
C ILE A 236 12.63 -6.42 -3.52
N PRO A 237 12.46 -7.32 -2.53
CA PRO A 237 11.15 -7.86 -2.15
C PRO A 237 10.09 -6.82 -1.76
N ASP A 238 10.48 -5.73 -1.10
CA ASP A 238 9.53 -4.68 -0.69
C ASP A 238 8.92 -3.94 -1.89
N VAL A 239 9.64 -3.86 -3.02
CA VAL A 239 9.07 -3.38 -4.28
C VAL A 239 7.99 -4.34 -4.78
N ALA A 240 8.20 -5.65 -4.66
CA ALA A 240 7.17 -6.62 -5.02
C ALA A 240 5.97 -6.57 -4.05
N TYR A 241 6.19 -6.23 -2.79
CA TYR A 241 5.11 -6.01 -1.82
C TYR A 241 4.28 -4.78 -2.18
N HIS A 242 4.91 -3.70 -2.61
CA HIS A 242 4.25 -2.50 -3.11
C HIS A 242 3.40 -2.79 -4.35
N GLU A 243 3.96 -3.44 -5.38
CA GLU A 243 3.21 -3.78 -6.60
C GLU A 243 2.03 -4.72 -6.31
N TYR A 244 2.19 -5.65 -5.39
CA TYR A 244 1.08 -6.47 -4.92
C TYR A 244 0.05 -5.67 -4.10
N GLY A 245 0.49 -4.61 -3.42
CA GLY A 245 -0.37 -3.65 -2.72
C GLY A 245 -1.41 -3.03 -3.66
N HIS A 246 -1.02 -2.69 -4.89
CA HIS A 246 -1.96 -2.23 -5.93
C HIS A 246 -3.00 -3.29 -6.30
N ALA A 247 -2.60 -4.57 -6.36
CA ALA A 247 -3.57 -5.65 -6.56
C ALA A 247 -4.56 -5.75 -5.39
N ILE A 248 -4.09 -5.58 -4.15
CA ILE A 248 -4.98 -5.53 -2.98
C ILE A 248 -5.96 -4.36 -3.12
N ASN A 249 -5.49 -3.19 -3.51
CA ASN A 249 -6.32 -2.01 -3.72
C ASN A 249 -7.40 -2.26 -4.77
N ASP A 250 -7.04 -2.83 -5.93
CA ASP A 250 -7.98 -3.12 -7.01
C ASP A 250 -9.05 -4.14 -6.62
N TYR A 251 -8.66 -5.23 -5.97
CA TYR A 251 -9.56 -6.35 -5.72
C TYR A 251 -10.36 -6.23 -4.42
N ARG A 252 -9.82 -5.50 -3.42
CA ARG A 252 -10.43 -5.50 -2.07
C ARG A 252 -11.04 -4.16 -1.68
N TYR A 253 -10.48 -3.01 -2.14
CA TYR A 253 -10.97 -1.71 -1.71
C TYR A 253 -12.40 -1.46 -2.21
N ASN A 254 -13.28 -1.01 -1.31
CA ASN A 254 -14.69 -0.74 -1.59
C ASN A 254 -15.37 -1.89 -2.37
N ALA A 255 -15.21 -3.11 -1.88
CA ALA A 255 -15.75 -4.34 -2.47
C ALA A 255 -15.27 -4.59 -3.92
N GLY A 256 -14.03 -4.20 -4.25
CA GLY A 256 -13.43 -4.39 -5.57
C GLY A 256 -13.75 -3.29 -6.58
N ALA A 257 -14.18 -2.12 -6.11
CA ALA A 257 -14.28 -0.94 -6.95
C ALA A 257 -12.91 -0.34 -7.29
N GLY A 258 -11.89 -0.68 -6.50
CA GLY A 258 -10.54 -0.13 -6.57
C GLY A 258 -10.44 1.25 -5.94
N MET A 259 -9.26 1.86 -6.01
CA MET A 259 -8.99 3.22 -5.57
C MET A 259 -8.89 4.16 -6.77
N TRP A 260 -9.63 5.24 -6.74
CA TRP A 260 -9.64 6.25 -7.80
C TRP A 260 -8.54 7.30 -7.62
N ASN A 261 -8.26 7.70 -6.36
CA ASN A 261 -7.20 8.65 -6.06
C ASN A 261 -5.83 7.98 -6.19
N GLY A 262 -4.96 8.53 -7.04
CA GLY A 262 -3.63 7.99 -7.29
C GLY A 262 -2.71 8.08 -6.08
N GLY A 263 -2.69 9.21 -5.38
CA GLY A 263 -1.89 9.37 -4.16
C GLY A 263 -2.31 8.42 -3.04
N LEU A 264 -3.61 8.21 -2.85
CA LEU A 264 -4.11 7.20 -1.91
C LEU A 264 -3.66 5.79 -2.33
N ASN A 265 -3.78 5.45 -3.62
CA ASN A 265 -3.41 4.14 -4.13
C ASN A 265 -1.92 3.84 -3.94
N GLU A 266 -1.04 4.80 -4.23
CA GLU A 266 0.41 4.68 -3.99
C GLU A 266 0.74 4.58 -2.50
N GLY A 267 0.19 5.49 -1.68
CA GLY A 267 0.45 5.50 -0.25
C GLY A 267 -0.01 4.24 0.46
N THR A 268 -1.15 3.67 0.06
CA THR A 268 -1.65 2.40 0.64
C THR A 268 -0.87 1.19 0.15
N ALA A 269 -0.34 1.19 -1.08
CA ALA A 269 0.57 0.15 -1.57
C ALA A 269 1.89 0.15 -0.76
N ASP A 270 2.43 1.33 -0.44
CA ASP A 270 3.57 1.47 0.47
C ASP A 270 3.25 0.98 1.89
N ILE A 271 2.07 1.30 2.43
CA ILE A 271 1.64 0.80 3.75
C ILE A 271 1.68 -0.73 3.80
N TRP A 272 1.20 -1.43 2.76
CA TRP A 272 1.29 -2.89 2.70
C TRP A 272 2.73 -3.38 2.75
N ALA A 273 3.63 -2.75 2.00
CA ALA A 273 5.05 -3.11 2.00
C ALA A 273 5.70 -2.86 3.36
N LEU A 274 5.52 -1.66 3.93
CA LEU A 274 6.10 -1.28 5.22
C LEU A 274 5.52 -2.08 6.39
N SER A 275 4.25 -2.45 6.34
CA SER A 275 3.62 -3.26 7.38
C SER A 275 4.21 -4.67 7.46
N LEU A 276 4.62 -5.23 6.34
CA LEU A 276 5.27 -6.54 6.29
C LEU A 276 6.75 -6.45 6.69
N THR A 277 7.48 -5.46 6.18
CA THR A 277 8.92 -5.30 6.49
C THR A 277 9.17 -4.75 7.89
N GLN A 278 8.23 -3.98 8.43
CA GLN A 278 8.37 -3.17 9.65
C GLN A 278 9.63 -2.27 9.59
N TYR A 279 9.93 -1.76 8.41
CA TYR A 279 11.09 -0.92 8.14
C TYR A 279 10.66 0.29 7.30
N PRO A 280 11.09 1.54 7.65
CA PRO A 280 10.55 2.77 7.07
C PRO A 280 11.10 3.12 5.68
N VAL A 281 11.77 2.20 5.02
CA VAL A 281 12.40 2.42 3.71
C VAL A 281 11.82 1.46 2.69
N LEU A 282 11.43 1.99 1.54
CA LEU A 282 11.01 1.22 0.37
C LEU A 282 12.12 1.24 -0.68
N GLY A 283 12.44 0.06 -1.22
CA GLY A 283 13.39 -0.09 -2.33
C GLY A 283 14.84 0.17 -1.93
N GLU A 284 15.26 -0.22 -0.72
CA GLU A 284 16.66 -0.09 -0.30
C GLU A 284 17.61 -0.85 -1.24
N GLY A 285 18.70 -0.19 -1.61
CA GLY A 285 19.67 -0.75 -2.58
C GLY A 285 19.20 -0.66 -4.03
N TRP A 286 18.39 0.32 -4.38
CA TRP A 286 17.83 0.54 -5.72
C TRP A 286 18.89 0.68 -6.81
N TYR A 287 19.98 1.45 -6.54
CA TYR A 287 21.04 1.65 -7.51
C TYR A 287 22.19 0.66 -7.34
N LEU A 288 22.75 0.19 -8.46
CA LEU A 288 23.81 -0.85 -8.53
C LEU A 288 25.05 -0.58 -7.68
N ASN A 289 25.39 0.67 -7.43
CA ASN A 289 26.62 1.05 -6.74
C ASN A 289 26.39 1.79 -5.43
N ASP A 290 25.15 1.83 -4.96
CA ASP A 290 24.79 2.54 -3.73
C ASP A 290 23.85 1.68 -2.86
N PRO A 291 24.41 1.02 -1.84
CA PRO A 291 23.61 0.20 -0.93
C PRO A 291 22.61 0.98 -0.07
N ASN A 292 22.79 2.32 0.06
CA ASN A 292 21.90 3.17 0.85
C ASN A 292 20.87 3.90 -0.03
N SER A 293 20.91 3.71 -1.33
CA SER A 293 19.88 4.24 -2.22
C SER A 293 18.53 3.61 -1.90
N ASN A 294 17.47 4.38 -2.05
CA ASN A 294 16.11 3.91 -1.86
C ASN A 294 15.15 4.61 -2.83
N VAL A 295 13.92 4.16 -2.87
CA VAL A 295 12.84 4.81 -3.62
C VAL A 295 12.16 5.86 -2.74
N ARG A 296 11.80 5.49 -1.50
CA ARG A 296 11.15 6.38 -0.50
C ARG A 296 11.60 6.03 0.92
N GLU A 297 11.52 7.03 1.82
CA GLU A 297 11.94 6.89 3.21
C GLU A 297 10.99 7.69 4.11
N TYR A 298 10.47 7.06 5.18
CA TYR A 298 9.34 7.53 5.98
C TYR A 298 9.69 7.95 7.41
N ASP A 299 10.93 7.78 7.84
CA ASP A 299 11.35 8.12 9.20
C ASP A 299 11.96 9.53 9.31
N SER A 300 12.94 9.86 8.45
CA SER A 300 13.67 11.13 8.53
C SER A 300 13.08 12.23 7.64
N ILE A 301 12.33 11.88 6.59
CA ILE A 301 11.76 12.84 5.63
C ILE A 301 10.25 12.93 5.86
N LEU A 302 9.82 14.02 6.50
CA LEU A 302 8.39 14.30 6.68
C LEU A 302 7.84 15.01 5.45
N LYS A 303 6.85 14.40 4.81
CA LYS A 303 6.01 15.05 3.79
C LYS A 303 4.76 15.59 4.46
N VAL A 304 4.43 16.84 4.21
CA VAL A 304 3.41 17.59 4.96
C VAL A 304 2.35 18.14 4.02
N TYR A 305 1.10 17.85 4.30
CA TYR A 305 -0.05 18.43 3.61
C TYR A 305 -0.30 19.87 4.14
N PRO A 306 -0.62 20.84 3.29
CA PRO A 306 -0.65 20.79 1.83
C PRO A 306 0.68 21.18 1.16
N GLN A 307 1.75 21.46 1.91
CA GLN A 307 3.00 22.06 1.42
C GLN A 307 3.74 21.15 0.44
N ASP A 308 3.71 19.82 0.67
CA ASP A 308 4.40 18.83 -0.14
C ASP A 308 3.48 18.13 -1.16
N LEU A 309 2.23 18.62 -1.32
CA LEU A 309 1.32 18.13 -2.35
C LEU A 309 1.73 18.76 -3.69
N VAL A 310 2.22 17.94 -4.61
CA VAL A 310 2.80 18.40 -5.87
C VAL A 310 2.03 17.93 -7.11
N GLY A 311 0.97 17.12 -6.94
CA GLY A 311 0.15 16.58 -8.03
C GLY A 311 0.80 15.40 -8.75
N GLU A 312 1.85 14.79 -8.15
CA GLU A 312 2.47 13.54 -8.59
C GLU A 312 2.11 12.43 -7.61
N VAL A 313 1.47 11.37 -8.09
CA VAL A 313 0.78 10.38 -7.25
C VAL A 313 1.69 9.68 -6.23
N HIS A 314 2.95 9.39 -6.59
CA HIS A 314 3.88 8.76 -5.66
C HIS A 314 4.30 9.72 -4.53
N ALA A 315 4.66 10.97 -4.91
CA ALA A 315 5.03 12.00 -3.93
C ALA A 315 3.87 12.37 -3.01
N ASP A 316 2.66 12.49 -3.56
CA ASP A 316 1.46 12.82 -2.79
C ASP A 316 1.08 11.65 -1.84
N GLY A 317 1.31 10.40 -2.27
CA GLY A 317 1.11 9.20 -1.46
C GLY A 317 2.03 9.07 -0.25
N GLU A 318 3.22 9.69 -0.29
CA GLU A 318 4.14 9.69 0.86
C GLU A 318 3.54 10.36 2.10
N ILE A 319 2.62 11.31 1.92
CA ILE A 319 1.96 12.01 3.03
C ILE A 319 1.13 11.05 3.87
N ILE A 320 0.25 10.27 3.23
CA ILE A 320 -0.65 9.35 3.95
C ILE A 320 0.09 8.11 4.48
N CYS A 321 1.07 7.58 3.74
CA CYS A 321 1.90 6.50 4.24
C CYS A 321 2.75 6.94 5.43
N GLY A 322 3.30 8.16 5.41
CA GLY A 322 3.99 8.74 6.55
C GLY A 322 3.11 8.88 7.78
N ALA A 323 1.87 9.34 7.62
CA ALA A 323 0.91 9.43 8.73
C ALA A 323 0.60 8.04 9.33
N PHE A 324 0.47 7.00 8.50
CA PHE A 324 0.35 5.63 8.98
C PHE A 324 1.61 5.17 9.74
N TRP A 325 2.80 5.44 9.20
CA TRP A 325 4.06 5.05 9.85
C TRP A 325 4.19 5.70 11.23
N ARG A 326 3.90 7.01 11.35
CA ARG A 326 3.88 7.70 12.65
C ARG A 326 2.80 7.16 13.59
N THR A 327 1.66 6.74 13.07
CA THR A 327 0.62 6.08 13.87
C THR A 327 1.16 4.77 14.46
N TYR A 328 1.84 3.96 13.67
CA TYR A 328 2.53 2.76 14.15
C TYR A 328 3.54 3.07 15.25
N GLU A 329 4.40 4.07 15.05
CA GLU A 329 5.41 4.46 16.05
C GLU A 329 4.76 4.93 17.37
N ASN A 330 3.72 5.74 17.28
CA ASN A 330 3.01 6.25 18.45
C ASN A 330 2.25 5.15 19.22
N LEU A 331 1.68 4.17 18.51
CA LEU A 331 1.01 3.01 19.11
C LEU A 331 2.00 1.96 19.62
N GLY A 332 3.20 1.90 19.05
CA GLY A 332 4.22 0.90 19.35
C GLY A 332 3.87 -0.53 18.92
N SER A 333 2.90 -0.69 18.03
CA SER A 333 2.40 -1.97 17.53
C SER A 333 1.94 -1.87 16.08
N MET A 334 2.65 -2.56 15.19
CA MET A 334 2.25 -2.64 13.78
C MET A 334 0.87 -3.28 13.60
N GLN A 335 0.53 -4.29 14.39
CA GLN A 335 -0.79 -4.91 14.29
C GLN A 335 -1.91 -3.94 14.67
N GLN A 336 -1.74 -3.11 15.71
CA GLN A 336 -2.74 -2.10 16.06
C GLN A 336 -2.89 -1.04 14.95
N ALA A 337 -1.79 -0.59 14.34
CA ALA A 337 -1.87 0.34 13.21
C ALA A 337 -2.54 -0.31 11.99
N LEU A 338 -2.26 -1.59 11.72
CA LEU A 338 -2.93 -2.35 10.66
C LEU A 338 -4.41 -2.55 10.94
N ASP A 339 -4.82 -2.82 12.17
CA ASP A 339 -6.24 -2.98 12.54
C ASP A 339 -7.03 -1.71 12.16
N LEU A 340 -6.46 -0.51 12.39
CA LEU A 340 -7.07 0.76 11.96
C LEU A 340 -7.09 0.89 10.43
N PHE A 341 -6.01 0.49 9.76
CA PHE A 341 -5.85 0.64 8.32
C PHE A 341 -6.75 -0.29 7.52
N ILE A 342 -6.91 -1.55 7.94
CA ILE A 342 -7.70 -2.54 7.18
C ILE A 342 -9.19 -2.20 7.13
N ASP A 343 -9.72 -1.47 8.11
CA ASP A 343 -11.13 -1.05 8.14
C ASP A 343 -11.45 -0.07 6.99
N LEU A 344 -10.46 0.67 6.47
CA LEU A 344 -10.63 1.52 5.29
C LEU A 344 -11.08 0.73 4.03
N TYR A 345 -10.76 -0.57 3.96
CA TYR A 345 -11.04 -1.37 2.76
C TYR A 345 -12.52 -1.69 2.54
N ASP A 346 -13.37 -1.54 3.55
CA ASP A 346 -14.80 -1.84 3.43
C ASP A 346 -15.63 -0.64 2.93
N ALA A 347 -15.29 0.57 3.35
CA ALA A 347 -16.03 1.78 2.99
C ALA A 347 -15.12 3.03 3.08
N GLY A 348 -13.86 2.89 2.73
CA GLY A 348 -12.87 3.96 2.85
C GLY A 348 -13.15 5.15 1.92
N PRO A 349 -12.69 6.33 2.33
CA PRO A 349 -12.80 7.55 1.53
C PRO A 349 -11.97 7.44 0.25
N ASP A 350 -12.49 8.01 -0.83
CA ASP A 350 -11.84 8.03 -2.13
C ASP A 350 -12.33 9.23 -2.95
N GLY A 351 -11.63 9.57 -4.03
CA GLY A 351 -12.01 10.66 -4.90
C GLY A 351 -11.00 10.92 -6.02
N PRO A 352 -11.25 11.89 -6.90
CA PRO A 352 -10.31 12.22 -7.96
C PRO A 352 -9.02 12.83 -7.40
N ASN A 353 -7.92 12.72 -8.16
CA ASN A 353 -6.68 13.43 -7.87
C ASN A 353 -6.94 14.94 -7.72
N GLY A 354 -6.27 15.58 -6.78
CA GLY A 354 -6.49 16.97 -6.36
C GLY A 354 -7.50 17.12 -5.21
N THR A 355 -8.03 16.02 -4.67
CA THR A 355 -8.90 16.03 -3.47
C THR A 355 -8.25 15.36 -2.25
N GLU A 356 -6.94 15.20 -2.26
CA GLU A 356 -6.14 14.52 -1.23
C GLU A 356 -6.43 15.08 0.17
N GLY A 357 -6.56 16.40 0.29
CA GLY A 357 -6.86 17.03 1.57
C GLY A 357 -8.18 16.57 2.20
N ILE A 358 -9.21 16.36 1.37
CA ILE A 358 -10.50 15.80 1.84
C ILE A 358 -10.30 14.34 2.21
N ILE A 359 -9.71 13.55 1.32
CA ILE A 359 -9.52 12.11 1.49
C ILE A 359 -8.68 11.83 2.74
N TYR A 360 -7.56 12.52 2.91
CA TYR A 360 -6.66 12.29 4.05
C TYR A 360 -7.27 12.69 5.39
N THR A 361 -8.08 13.77 5.41
CA THR A 361 -8.86 14.14 6.61
C THR A 361 -9.92 13.07 6.91
N ASP A 362 -10.60 12.57 5.89
CA ASP A 362 -11.62 11.52 6.06
C ASP A 362 -10.98 10.22 6.55
N ILE A 363 -9.76 9.86 6.09
CA ILE A 363 -9.00 8.72 6.61
C ILE A 363 -8.67 8.90 8.10
N LEU A 364 -8.24 10.09 8.53
CA LEU A 364 -8.04 10.36 9.95
C LEU A 364 -9.32 10.10 10.76
N VAL A 365 -10.47 10.53 10.25
CA VAL A 365 -11.77 10.31 10.91
C VAL A 365 -12.12 8.81 10.94
N GLU A 366 -11.88 8.06 9.85
CA GLU A 366 -12.10 6.61 9.84
C GLU A 366 -11.15 5.87 10.81
N PHE A 367 -9.90 6.29 10.95
CA PHE A 367 -9.01 5.73 11.98
C PHE A 367 -9.55 5.94 13.40
N LEU A 368 -10.16 7.10 13.67
CA LEU A 368 -10.81 7.35 14.96
C LEU A 368 -12.08 6.50 15.13
N TYR A 369 -12.87 6.29 14.08
CA TYR A 369 -14.02 5.38 14.13
C TYR A 369 -13.59 3.92 14.35
N SER A 370 -12.51 3.47 13.73
CA SER A 370 -11.97 2.12 13.93
C SER A 370 -11.41 1.92 15.35
N ASP A 371 -10.81 2.97 15.93
CA ASP A 371 -10.29 2.93 17.32
C ASP A 371 -11.39 3.08 18.37
N ASP A 372 -12.60 3.51 17.99
CA ASP A 372 -13.70 3.77 18.93
C ASP A 372 -14.25 2.48 19.53
N ASN A 373 -14.43 2.48 20.84
CA ASN A 373 -14.85 1.30 21.60
C ASN A 373 -16.30 1.38 22.13
N ASP A 374 -17.01 2.51 21.94
CA ASP A 374 -18.35 2.71 22.48
C ASP A 374 -19.37 3.26 21.47
N GLY A 375 -18.97 3.54 20.22
CA GLY A 375 -19.82 4.07 19.15
C GLY A 375 -20.02 5.58 19.21
N ASN A 376 -19.13 6.30 19.90
CA ASN A 376 -19.22 7.75 20.07
C ASN A 376 -17.85 8.45 20.04
N ILE A 377 -17.32 8.73 18.87
CA ILE A 377 -16.02 9.41 18.71
C ILE A 377 -15.94 10.80 19.35
N PHE A 378 -17.11 11.41 19.74
CA PHE A 378 -17.13 12.75 20.33
C PHE A 378 -16.67 12.78 21.79
N ASN A 379 -16.52 11.66 22.44
CA ASN A 379 -15.98 11.56 23.81
C ASN A 379 -14.52 11.10 23.85
N GLY A 380 -13.88 11.01 22.67
CA GLY A 380 -12.54 10.48 22.45
C GLY A 380 -12.52 8.98 22.23
N THR A 381 -11.41 8.47 21.72
CA THR A 381 -11.19 7.04 21.48
C THR A 381 -9.95 6.55 22.24
N PRO A 382 -9.74 5.26 22.46
CA PRO A 382 -8.65 4.74 23.28
C PRO A 382 -7.26 5.26 22.92
N ASN A 383 -6.99 5.48 21.62
CA ASN A 383 -5.68 5.88 21.10
C ASN A 383 -5.75 7.21 20.31
N ASP A 384 -6.79 8.00 20.47
CA ASP A 384 -7.04 9.23 19.69
C ASP A 384 -5.85 10.18 19.63
N LEU A 385 -5.18 10.45 20.75
CA LEU A 385 -4.01 11.32 20.78
C LEU A 385 -2.85 10.75 19.96
N ALA A 386 -2.62 9.45 20.00
CA ALA A 386 -1.56 8.80 19.22
C ALA A 386 -1.83 8.92 17.72
N ILE A 387 -3.09 8.74 17.31
CA ILE A 387 -3.54 8.83 15.92
C ILE A 387 -3.49 10.28 15.45
N VAL A 388 -4.14 11.20 16.16
CA VAL A 388 -4.21 12.62 15.77
C VAL A 388 -2.82 13.26 15.74
N ASP A 389 -1.94 12.95 16.69
CA ASP A 389 -0.58 13.47 16.71
C ASP A 389 0.25 12.95 15.51
N ALA A 390 0.05 11.71 15.09
CA ALA A 390 0.71 11.13 13.93
C ALA A 390 0.29 11.86 12.64
N PHE A 391 -1.00 11.97 12.40
CA PHE A 391 -1.54 12.66 11.24
C PHE A 391 -1.17 14.16 11.21
N ALA A 392 -1.22 14.82 12.36
CA ALA A 392 -0.87 16.24 12.47
C ALA A 392 0.60 16.53 12.14
N GLN A 393 1.53 15.60 12.37
CA GLN A 393 2.93 15.73 11.92
C GLN A 393 3.01 15.82 10.39
N HIS A 394 2.07 15.20 9.69
CA HIS A 394 1.93 15.26 8.23
C HIS A 394 0.91 16.31 7.77
N GLY A 395 0.58 17.31 8.64
CA GLY A 395 -0.32 18.41 8.32
C GLY A 395 -1.79 18.03 8.18
N ILE A 396 -2.14 16.77 8.47
CA ILE A 396 -3.51 16.27 8.40
C ILE A 396 -4.17 16.43 9.77
N THR A 397 -5.20 17.26 9.86
CA THR A 397 -5.99 17.50 11.07
C THR A 397 -7.47 17.31 10.78
N LEU A 398 -8.32 17.28 11.79
CA LEU A 398 -9.78 17.16 11.62
C LEU A 398 -10.40 18.34 10.85
N LEU A 399 -9.68 19.44 10.72
CA LEU A 399 -10.11 20.66 10.05
C LEU A 399 -9.25 21.01 8.81
N SER A 400 -8.39 20.10 8.32
CA SER A 400 -7.53 20.37 7.15
C SER A 400 -8.31 20.68 5.87
N ASN A 401 -9.56 20.21 5.76
CA ASN A 401 -10.46 20.51 4.66
C ASN A 401 -11.47 21.64 4.97
N ALA A 402 -11.30 22.34 6.09
CA ALA A 402 -12.10 23.51 6.39
C ALA A 402 -11.75 24.68 5.46
N VAL A 403 -12.77 25.40 5.01
CA VAL A 403 -12.60 26.59 4.19
C VAL A 403 -12.81 27.81 5.07
N LEU A 404 -11.72 28.55 5.29
CA LEU A 404 -11.71 29.81 6.00
C LEU A 404 -11.41 30.93 5.01
N THR A 405 -12.40 31.79 4.75
CA THR A 405 -12.25 32.96 3.88
C THR A 405 -12.39 34.25 4.68
N HIS A 406 -11.58 35.21 4.33
CA HIS A 406 -11.52 36.51 4.93
C HIS A 406 -11.14 37.54 3.87
N THR A 407 -11.72 38.75 3.97
CA THR A 407 -11.29 39.88 3.16
C THR A 407 -10.28 40.67 3.96
N GLU A 408 -9.08 40.85 3.45
CA GLU A 408 -8.02 41.61 4.08
C GLU A 408 -8.47 43.02 4.42
N LEU A 409 -7.99 43.51 5.56
CA LEU A 409 -8.19 44.89 6.01
C LEU A 409 -6.85 45.59 5.93
N ASP A 410 -6.79 46.68 5.16
CA ASP A 410 -5.56 47.43 4.91
C ASP A 410 -5.45 48.64 5.83
N GLU A 411 -6.59 49.23 6.25
CA GLU A 411 -6.63 50.44 7.04
C GLU A 411 -7.73 50.42 8.11
N SER A 412 -7.56 51.25 9.13
CA SER A 412 -8.59 51.50 10.14
C SER A 412 -8.48 52.90 10.67
N LEU A 413 -9.62 53.46 11.11
CA LEU A 413 -9.63 54.72 11.83
C LEU A 413 -9.03 54.54 13.24
N GLN A 414 -8.35 55.58 13.75
CA GLN A 414 -7.89 55.59 15.14
C GLN A 414 -9.05 55.55 16.13
N SER A 415 -8.82 54.96 17.28
CA SER A 415 -9.75 54.97 18.42
C SER A 415 -11.11 54.29 18.15
N VAL A 416 -11.18 53.40 17.18
CA VAL A 416 -12.31 52.49 16.93
C VAL A 416 -11.84 51.06 17.04
N ASN A 417 -12.75 50.16 17.47
CA ASN A 417 -12.46 48.73 17.36
C ASN A 417 -12.45 48.32 15.89
N ILE A 418 -11.61 47.36 15.55
CA ILE A 418 -11.45 46.88 14.18
C ILE A 418 -12.20 45.54 14.06
N ASP A 419 -13.26 45.55 13.28
CA ASP A 419 -14.05 44.32 13.01
C ASP A 419 -13.31 43.45 11.98
N VAL A 420 -13.03 42.20 12.35
CA VAL A 420 -12.40 41.19 11.50
C VAL A 420 -13.43 40.12 11.21
N ASP A 421 -13.97 40.14 10.01
CA ASP A 421 -15.03 39.23 9.60
C ASP A 421 -14.45 38.06 8.79
N ALA A 422 -15.01 36.87 8.98
CA ALA A 422 -14.61 35.66 8.27
C ALA A 422 -15.82 34.77 7.96
N ASN A 423 -15.73 34.01 6.88
CA ASN A 423 -16.68 32.92 6.60
C ASN A 423 -15.97 31.58 6.76
N ILE A 424 -16.56 30.67 7.57
CA ILE A 424 -15.98 29.39 7.92
C ILE A 424 -16.95 28.28 7.51
N THR A 425 -16.52 27.44 6.57
CA THR A 425 -17.25 26.22 6.16
C THR A 425 -16.51 24.99 6.62
N LEU A 426 -17.20 24.10 7.32
CA LEU A 426 -16.63 22.90 7.96
C LEU A 426 -17.29 21.64 7.42
N THR A 427 -16.49 20.64 7.06
CA THR A 427 -16.97 19.28 6.78
C THR A 427 -17.35 18.59 8.08
N TYR A 428 -16.56 18.79 9.14
CA TYR A 428 -16.75 18.22 10.46
C TYR A 428 -16.97 19.31 11.51
N PRO A 429 -18.18 19.91 11.63
CA PRO A 429 -18.43 21.00 12.58
C PRO A 429 -18.16 20.64 14.05
N TRP A 430 -18.31 19.36 14.40
CA TRP A 430 -18.03 18.86 15.75
C TRP A 430 -16.55 18.91 16.13
N ALA A 431 -15.67 18.93 15.14
CA ALA A 431 -14.22 18.96 15.34
C ALA A 431 -13.70 20.37 15.68
N LEU A 432 -14.48 21.42 15.45
CA LEU A 432 -14.05 22.79 15.77
C LEU A 432 -14.14 23.03 17.28
N ASP A 433 -13.00 23.30 17.90
CA ASP A 433 -12.95 23.83 19.27
C ASP A 433 -13.07 25.36 19.24
N ASN A 434 -12.17 26.04 18.53
CA ASN A 434 -12.16 27.50 18.45
C ASN A 434 -11.68 28.02 17.09
N ALA A 435 -12.18 29.21 16.74
CA ALA A 435 -11.65 30.04 15.68
C ALA A 435 -11.07 31.30 16.29
N TYR A 436 -9.87 31.70 15.91
CA TYR A 436 -9.18 32.85 16.48
C TYR A 436 -8.66 33.83 15.44
N CYS A 437 -8.75 35.12 15.76
CA CYS A 437 -7.93 36.16 15.18
C CYS A 437 -6.71 36.36 16.08
N TYR A 438 -5.53 36.05 15.59
CA TYR A 438 -4.26 36.35 16.23
C TYR A 438 -3.76 37.70 15.72
N TYR A 439 -3.36 38.62 16.62
CA TYR A 439 -2.85 39.91 16.22
C TYR A 439 -1.66 40.36 17.09
N LYS A 440 -0.85 41.22 16.55
CA LYS A 440 0.22 41.93 17.29
C LYS A 440 0.33 43.35 16.79
N VAL A 441 0.82 44.24 17.68
CA VAL A 441 0.88 45.66 17.43
C VAL A 441 2.32 46.13 17.25
N ASN A 442 2.59 46.82 16.18
CA ASN A 442 3.91 47.34 15.82
C ASN A 442 4.97 46.22 15.82
N ASN A 443 6.11 46.43 16.46
CA ASN A 443 7.21 45.47 16.52
C ASN A 443 7.09 44.48 17.70
N SER A 444 5.88 44.23 18.23
CA SER A 444 5.69 43.17 19.24
C SER A 444 6.09 41.81 18.72
N ASN A 445 6.83 41.05 19.54
CA ASN A 445 7.17 39.66 19.26
C ASN A 445 6.10 38.68 19.75
N LEU A 446 5.09 39.16 20.50
CA LEU A 446 4.04 38.34 21.08
C LEU A 446 2.75 38.56 20.32
N TRP A 447 2.10 37.47 20.02
CA TRP A 447 0.76 37.44 19.46
C TRP A 447 -0.28 37.41 20.58
N ASP A 448 -1.26 38.30 20.53
CA ASP A 448 -2.50 38.23 21.29
C ASP A 448 -3.53 37.45 20.43
N SER A 449 -4.59 36.92 21.05
CA SER A 449 -5.65 36.23 20.34
C SER A 449 -7.04 36.66 20.80
N ILE A 450 -7.97 36.73 19.87
CA ILE A 450 -9.37 37.02 20.09
C ILE A 450 -10.22 35.96 19.42
N PRO A 451 -11.20 35.35 20.12
CA PRO A 451 -12.07 34.37 19.49
C PRO A 451 -12.94 35.03 18.43
N LEU A 452 -13.04 34.37 17.28
CA LEU A 452 -14.05 34.67 16.26
C LEU A 452 -15.39 34.07 16.75
N SER A 453 -16.39 34.93 16.88
CA SER A 453 -17.72 34.55 17.34
C SER A 453 -18.70 34.46 16.19
N VAL A 454 -19.60 33.45 16.21
CA VAL A 454 -20.64 33.32 15.21
C VAL A 454 -21.56 34.53 15.20
N VAL A 455 -21.72 35.16 14.05
CA VAL A 455 -22.66 36.23 13.79
C VAL A 455 -23.94 35.65 13.17
N SER A 456 -23.82 34.85 12.12
CA SER A 456 -24.95 34.23 11.42
C SER A 456 -24.47 33.10 10.52
N GLY A 457 -25.01 31.89 10.69
CA GLY A 457 -24.63 30.75 9.84
C GLY A 457 -23.14 30.48 9.89
N ASN A 458 -22.47 30.63 8.77
CA ASN A 458 -21.03 30.44 8.62
C ASN A 458 -20.21 31.75 8.82
N ASP A 459 -20.89 32.87 9.12
CA ASP A 459 -20.24 34.16 9.30
C ASP A 459 -19.79 34.31 10.74
N TYR A 460 -18.54 34.68 10.92
CA TYR A 460 -17.86 34.88 12.21
C TYR A 460 -17.24 36.26 12.23
N SER A 461 -17.12 36.84 13.42
CA SER A 461 -16.45 38.14 13.62
C SER A 461 -15.65 38.17 14.92
N ALA A 462 -14.55 38.90 14.89
CA ALA A 462 -13.76 39.28 16.06
C ALA A 462 -13.52 40.80 16.05
N GLN A 463 -13.27 41.38 17.22
CA GLN A 463 -12.96 42.80 17.34
C GLN A 463 -11.57 42.99 17.92
N ILE A 464 -10.60 43.41 17.10
CA ILE A 464 -9.31 43.87 17.59
C ILE A 464 -9.53 45.20 18.34
N PRO A 465 -9.03 45.34 19.59
CA PRO A 465 -9.21 46.59 20.38
C PRO A 465 -8.68 47.80 19.64
N MET A 466 -9.34 48.93 19.85
CA MET A 466 -8.96 50.21 19.27
C MET A 466 -7.47 50.52 19.45
N GLN A 467 -6.87 51.09 18.42
CA GLN A 467 -5.46 51.46 18.37
C GLN A 467 -5.30 53.00 18.17
N ASN A 468 -4.11 53.50 18.50
CA ASN A 468 -3.78 54.90 18.25
C ASN A 468 -3.34 55.09 16.78
N SER A 469 -3.46 56.34 16.28
CA SER A 469 -2.91 56.69 14.97
C SER A 469 -1.40 56.42 14.92
N GLY A 470 -0.93 55.92 13.78
CA GLY A 470 0.46 55.51 13.57
C GLY A 470 0.78 54.09 14.03
N THR A 471 -0.24 53.31 14.40
CA THR A 471 -0.08 51.90 14.75
C THR A 471 -0.18 51.03 13.51
N VAL A 472 0.68 50.02 13.41
CA VAL A 472 0.57 48.92 12.46
C VAL A 472 0.12 47.68 13.23
N VAL A 473 -0.98 47.10 12.83
CA VAL A 473 -1.48 45.84 13.40
C VAL A 473 -1.22 44.71 12.40
N ALA A 474 -0.41 43.73 12.79
CA ALA A 474 -0.26 42.51 12.04
C ALA A 474 -1.25 41.46 12.56
N TYR A 475 -1.95 40.71 11.70
CA TYR A 475 -2.93 39.71 12.14
C TYR A 475 -3.03 38.55 11.18
N TYR A 476 -3.49 37.42 11.69
CA TYR A 476 -3.88 36.24 10.91
C TYR A 476 -5.05 35.52 11.59
N LEU A 477 -5.78 34.73 10.82
CA LEU A 477 -6.89 33.90 11.33
C LEU A 477 -6.50 32.43 11.32
N SER A 478 -7.01 31.65 12.28
CA SER A 478 -6.74 30.24 12.40
C SER A 478 -7.88 29.52 13.09
N LEU A 479 -8.17 28.30 12.64
CA LEU A 479 -9.04 27.35 13.33
C LEU A 479 -8.20 26.46 14.24
N THR A 480 -8.81 25.96 15.31
CA THR A 480 -8.21 24.97 16.23
C THR A 480 -9.22 23.86 16.44
N ASP A 481 -8.81 22.63 16.25
CA ASP A 481 -9.66 21.47 16.47
C ASP A 481 -9.73 21.07 17.96
N VAL A 482 -10.62 20.13 18.27
CA VAL A 482 -10.85 19.63 19.64
C VAL A 482 -9.61 18.97 20.27
N TYR A 483 -8.58 18.67 19.51
CA TYR A 483 -7.28 18.18 19.97
C TYR A 483 -6.22 19.29 20.04
N GLY A 484 -6.60 20.54 19.82
CA GLY A 484 -5.70 21.69 19.87
C GLY A 484 -4.81 21.86 18.65
N LYS A 485 -5.10 21.16 17.53
CA LYS A 485 -4.33 21.31 16.30
C LYS A 485 -4.83 22.50 15.49
N LYS A 486 -3.88 23.33 15.01
CA LYS A 486 -4.20 24.47 14.15
C LYS A 486 -4.42 24.02 12.72
N ALA A 487 -5.44 24.56 12.09
CA ALA A 487 -5.78 24.31 10.69
C ALA A 487 -6.38 25.55 10.02
N ALA A 488 -6.52 25.52 8.69
CA ALA A 488 -7.14 26.59 7.90
C ALA A 488 -6.64 27.98 8.25
N VAL A 489 -5.31 28.17 8.27
CA VAL A 489 -4.70 29.46 8.58
C VAL A 489 -4.74 30.38 7.38
N THR A 490 -5.16 31.64 7.57
CA THR A 490 -5.11 32.67 6.53
C THR A 490 -4.46 33.97 7.08
N PRO A 491 -3.39 34.51 6.44
CA PRO A 491 -2.70 34.00 5.26
C PRO A 491 -2.07 32.64 5.52
N PHE A 492 -2.02 31.82 4.46
CA PHE A 492 -1.45 30.48 4.55
C PHE A 492 -0.05 30.47 5.18
N SER A 493 0.20 29.56 6.12
CA SER A 493 1.47 29.40 6.85
C SER A 493 1.90 30.60 7.73
N ALA A 494 1.06 31.62 7.92
CA ALA A 494 1.42 32.79 8.77
C ALA A 494 1.67 32.46 10.25
N HIS A 495 1.23 31.30 10.72
CA HIS A 495 1.38 30.81 12.10
C HIS A 495 2.67 30.05 12.38
N LEU A 496 3.44 29.70 11.35
CA LEU A 496 4.62 28.83 11.50
C LEU A 496 5.76 29.54 12.22
N ASP A 497 6.49 28.82 13.06
CA ASP A 497 7.70 29.34 13.74
C ASP A 497 8.89 29.40 12.78
N LYS A 498 8.94 28.47 11.82
CA LYS A 498 9.97 28.43 10.78
C LYS A 498 9.33 28.80 9.44
N HIS A 499 9.95 29.77 8.77
CA HIS A 499 9.50 30.26 7.45
C HIS A 499 8.01 30.65 7.42
N PRO A 500 7.53 31.51 8.37
CA PRO A 500 6.16 31.97 8.33
C PRO A 500 5.94 32.83 7.09
N ASN A 501 4.75 32.71 6.50
CA ASN A 501 4.30 33.72 5.55
C ASN A 501 4.02 35.03 6.27
N LEU A 502 3.97 36.15 5.53
CA LEU A 502 3.56 37.43 6.10
C LEU A 502 2.12 37.37 6.61
N PRO A 503 1.83 37.95 7.79
CA PRO A 503 0.46 38.15 8.22
C PRO A 503 -0.19 39.30 7.42
N TYR A 504 -1.48 39.47 7.51
CA TYR A 504 -2.16 40.71 7.08
C TYR A 504 -1.72 41.89 7.92
N PHE A 505 -1.77 43.12 7.34
CA PHE A 505 -1.39 44.34 8.02
C PHE A 505 -2.48 45.39 7.93
N ILE A 506 -2.83 46.03 9.06
CA ILE A 506 -3.76 47.14 9.14
C ILE A 506 -2.99 48.38 9.54
N LEU A 507 -3.10 49.45 8.76
CA LEU A 507 -2.53 50.76 9.04
C LEU A 507 -3.58 51.60 9.76
N VAL A 508 -3.33 51.97 11.03
CA VAL A 508 -4.32 52.68 11.85
C VAL A 508 -4.07 54.20 11.83
N GLY A 509 -5.06 54.93 11.32
CA GLY A 509 -5.02 56.39 11.25
C GLY A 509 -3.95 56.95 10.33
N TYR A 510 -3.55 56.17 9.34
CA TYR A 510 -2.76 56.64 8.19
C TYR A 510 -3.71 57.18 7.12
N GLU A 511 -3.25 58.10 6.32
CA GLU A 511 -3.90 58.48 5.07
C GLU A 511 -3.19 57.76 3.93
N LEU A 512 -3.94 57.01 3.13
CA LEU A 512 -3.41 56.31 1.97
C LEU A 512 -3.11 57.36 0.88
N GLU A 513 -1.84 57.52 0.54
CA GLU A 513 -1.43 58.42 -0.53
C GLU A 513 -1.39 57.69 -1.88
N GLU A 514 -1.04 56.42 -1.87
CA GLU A 514 -0.90 55.59 -3.07
C GLU A 514 -1.09 54.10 -2.74
N GLU A 515 -1.79 53.38 -3.59
CA GLU A 515 -2.02 51.92 -3.50
C GLU A 515 -1.64 51.23 -4.81
N GLN A 516 -0.98 50.09 -4.70
CA GLN A 516 -0.55 49.25 -5.83
C GLN A 516 -0.99 47.83 -5.62
N ASP A 517 -1.81 47.31 -6.52
CA ASP A 517 -2.25 45.94 -6.50
C ASP A 517 -1.49 45.02 -7.51
N PHE A 518 -0.71 45.64 -8.38
CA PHE A 518 0.06 45.04 -9.49
C PHE A 518 -0.74 44.18 -10.49
N ASP A 519 -1.95 43.78 -10.16
CA ASP A 519 -2.83 43.06 -11.08
C ASP A 519 -3.53 43.99 -12.07
N PHE A 520 -4.01 45.14 -11.62
CA PHE A 520 -4.80 46.06 -12.42
C PHE A 520 -4.19 47.46 -12.44
N ASN A 521 -3.41 47.81 -11.44
CA ASN A 521 -2.82 49.14 -11.29
C ASN A 521 -1.37 49.02 -10.81
N ILE A 522 -0.44 49.37 -11.67
CA ILE A 522 0.99 49.51 -11.33
C ILE A 522 1.35 50.93 -10.89
N GLY A 523 0.37 51.86 -10.86
CA GLY A 523 0.52 53.22 -10.41
C GLY A 523 1.63 53.98 -11.10
N PHE A 524 2.51 54.60 -10.32
CA PHE A 524 3.68 55.31 -10.82
C PHE A 524 4.97 54.48 -10.87
N TRP A 525 4.87 53.18 -10.58
CA TRP A 525 6.02 52.26 -10.67
C TRP A 525 6.39 52.00 -12.13
N ASP A 526 7.64 52.23 -12.45
CA ASP A 526 8.20 52.00 -13.77
C ASP A 526 9.30 50.93 -13.62
N VAL A 527 8.89 49.66 -13.69
CA VAL A 527 9.81 48.52 -13.60
C VAL A 527 10.62 48.38 -14.87
N SER A 528 11.88 48.00 -14.75
CA SER A 528 12.83 47.90 -15.87
C SER A 528 13.01 49.19 -16.65
N HIS A 529 13.03 50.35 -15.93
CA HIS A 529 13.23 51.64 -16.55
C HIS A 529 14.58 51.71 -17.31
N PRO A 530 14.64 52.36 -18.48
CA PRO A 530 15.89 52.45 -19.27
C PRO A 530 17.10 53.08 -18.58
N SER A 531 16.92 53.78 -17.48
CA SER A 531 17.99 54.32 -16.65
C SER A 531 18.38 53.41 -15.48
N ASP A 532 17.74 52.27 -15.32
CA ASP A 532 18.17 51.27 -14.37
C ASP A 532 19.53 50.74 -14.76
N ASN A 533 20.44 50.63 -13.82
CA ASN A 533 21.81 50.19 -14.06
C ASN A 533 22.09 48.81 -13.48
N ALA A 534 21.08 48.13 -12.92
CA ALA A 534 21.21 46.76 -12.51
C ALA A 534 21.45 45.83 -13.72
N THR A 535 22.36 44.91 -13.59
CA THR A 535 22.70 43.95 -14.67
C THR A 535 22.04 42.60 -14.44
N THR A 536 21.68 42.31 -13.20
CA THR A 536 20.86 41.17 -12.77
C THR A 536 19.83 41.61 -11.74
N GLY A 537 18.79 40.84 -11.51
CA GLY A 537 17.76 41.12 -10.52
C GLY A 537 16.93 42.39 -10.84
N LEU A 538 16.65 42.63 -12.12
CA LEU A 538 15.71 43.69 -12.51
C LEU A 538 14.32 43.40 -11.95
N TRP A 539 13.66 44.49 -11.54
CA TRP A 539 12.27 44.39 -11.08
C TRP A 539 11.33 43.96 -12.23
N GLU A 540 10.52 42.97 -11.92
CA GLU A 540 9.47 42.49 -12.80
C GLU A 540 8.14 42.46 -12.07
N ILE A 541 7.04 42.52 -12.82
CA ILE A 541 5.68 42.33 -12.32
C ILE A 541 5.13 41.08 -12.99
N GLY A 542 4.69 40.12 -12.21
CA GLY A 542 4.16 38.85 -12.71
C GLY A 542 3.70 37.91 -11.60
N VAL A 543 3.39 36.70 -11.99
CA VAL A 543 3.12 35.62 -11.04
C VAL A 543 4.47 35.08 -10.56
N PRO A 544 4.75 35.09 -9.25
CA PRO A 544 6.03 34.62 -8.74
C PRO A 544 6.15 33.10 -8.86
N GLU A 545 7.33 32.62 -9.23
CA GLU A 545 7.67 31.20 -9.15
C GLU A 545 8.22 30.87 -7.76
N GLY A 546 7.74 29.80 -7.14
CA GLY A 546 8.26 29.35 -5.86
C GLY A 546 9.68 28.82 -6.02
N THR A 547 10.64 29.41 -5.31
CA THR A 547 12.04 28.95 -5.33
C THR A 547 12.50 28.57 -3.94
N PHE A 548 13.36 27.54 -3.86
CA PHE A 548 13.86 27.02 -2.61
C PHE A 548 15.37 26.92 -2.64
N TYR A 549 16.00 27.32 -1.56
CA TYR A 549 17.43 27.02 -1.35
C TYR A 549 17.56 25.59 -0.85
N ASP A 550 18.37 24.81 -1.55
CA ASP A 550 18.63 23.38 -1.23
C ASP A 550 17.35 22.54 -1.13
N ASN A 551 16.32 22.91 -1.91
CA ASN A 551 14.97 22.32 -1.89
C ASN A 551 14.26 22.27 -0.51
N ILE A 552 14.75 23.06 0.44
CA ILE A 552 14.28 23.03 1.83
C ILE A 552 13.81 24.41 2.28
N VAL A 553 14.60 25.44 2.00
CA VAL A 553 14.35 26.80 2.49
C VAL A 553 13.65 27.63 1.42
N PRO A 554 12.37 28.03 1.59
CA PRO A 554 11.71 28.89 0.63
C PRO A 554 12.44 30.24 0.55
N VAL A 555 12.77 30.66 -0.67
CA VAL A 555 13.44 31.94 -0.96
C VAL A 555 12.45 32.91 -1.57
N GLN A 556 11.62 32.44 -2.50
CA GLN A 556 10.53 33.20 -3.09
C GLN A 556 9.22 32.42 -2.93
N THR A 557 8.14 33.07 -2.58
CA THR A 557 6.83 32.43 -2.46
C THR A 557 6.29 32.06 -3.84
N PRO A 558 5.49 30.99 -3.97
CA PRO A 558 4.87 30.60 -5.24
C PRO A 558 3.63 31.43 -5.58
N SER A 559 3.21 32.34 -4.73
CA SER A 559 2.00 33.14 -4.90
C SER A 559 2.17 34.49 -4.24
N GLN A 560 1.37 35.45 -4.69
CA GLN A 560 1.28 36.73 -4.00
C GLN A 560 0.65 36.57 -2.59
N HIS A 561 0.86 37.55 -1.75
CA HIS A 561 0.36 37.59 -0.37
C HIS A 561 -1.17 37.78 -0.30
N THR A 562 -1.72 38.66 -1.13
CA THR A 562 -3.13 39.07 -1.11
C THR A 562 -4.03 38.04 -1.83
N PHE A 563 -5.19 37.74 -1.26
CA PHE A 563 -6.09 36.69 -1.80
C PHE A 563 -6.67 37.01 -3.19
N GLN A 564 -6.83 38.29 -3.52
CA GLN A 564 -7.37 38.69 -4.83
C GLN A 564 -6.24 39.08 -5.77
N GLY A 565 -6.01 38.30 -6.80
CA GLY A 565 -4.99 38.55 -7.80
C GLY A 565 -3.93 37.46 -7.87
N ALA A 566 -2.96 37.64 -8.72
CA ALA A 566 -1.87 36.69 -8.94
C ALA A 566 -0.50 37.37 -9.09
N TYR A 567 -0.48 38.68 -9.32
CA TYR A 567 0.74 39.41 -9.67
C TYR A 567 1.34 40.10 -8.44
N CYS A 568 2.65 40.09 -8.37
CA CYS A 568 3.44 40.91 -7.44
C CYS A 568 4.69 41.46 -8.12
N ALA A 569 5.39 42.37 -7.47
CA ALA A 569 6.68 42.85 -7.90
C ALA A 569 7.79 42.03 -7.24
N PHE A 570 8.75 41.55 -8.01
CA PHE A 570 9.91 40.79 -7.53
C PHE A 570 11.15 41.10 -8.37
N THR A 571 12.33 40.67 -7.92
CA THR A 571 13.58 40.86 -8.63
C THR A 571 13.96 39.59 -9.40
N GLY A 572 13.53 39.51 -10.66
CA GLY A 572 13.79 38.36 -11.55
C GLY A 572 13.03 37.10 -11.13
N ASN A 573 12.28 36.54 -12.06
CA ASN A 573 11.54 35.31 -11.85
C ASN A 573 12.35 34.13 -12.37
N ASP A 574 12.84 33.27 -11.49
CA ASP A 574 13.54 32.04 -11.90
C ASP A 574 12.58 30.86 -11.81
N PHE A 575 12.91 29.75 -12.46
CA PHE A 575 12.11 28.53 -12.39
C PHE A 575 12.27 27.84 -11.02
N THR A 576 11.29 27.07 -10.63
CA THR A 576 11.34 26.24 -9.42
C THR A 576 12.64 25.41 -9.41
N GLY A 577 13.45 25.58 -8.37
CA GLY A 577 14.77 24.97 -8.26
C GLY A 577 15.92 25.77 -8.88
N GLY A 578 15.69 27.03 -9.26
CA GLY A 578 16.75 27.97 -9.65
C GLY A 578 17.78 28.20 -8.54
N SER A 579 19.00 28.61 -8.95
CA SER A 579 20.06 28.80 -7.96
C SER A 579 19.87 30.07 -7.15
N ILE A 580 20.17 29.99 -5.86
CA ILE A 580 20.22 31.16 -4.98
C ILE A 580 21.18 32.22 -5.55
N GLY A 581 20.74 33.46 -5.57
CA GLY A 581 21.52 34.59 -6.11
C GLY A 581 21.57 34.66 -7.64
N ALA A 582 20.79 33.83 -8.37
CA ALA A 582 20.72 33.90 -9.84
C ALA A 582 20.22 35.27 -10.31
N ASN A 583 19.30 35.88 -9.55
CA ASN A 583 18.70 37.19 -9.82
C ASN A 583 19.01 38.18 -8.69
N ASP A 584 20.16 38.07 -8.06
CA ASP A 584 20.61 39.05 -7.05
C ASP A 584 20.80 40.43 -7.71
N VAL A 585 20.33 41.47 -7.05
CA VAL A 585 20.38 42.83 -7.57
C VAL A 585 21.83 43.31 -7.53
N ASP A 586 22.40 43.58 -8.66
CA ASP A 586 23.69 44.23 -8.79
C ASP A 586 23.60 45.48 -9.67
N GLY A 587 24.16 46.61 -9.18
CA GLY A 587 24.10 47.83 -9.93
C GLY A 587 24.84 49.00 -9.28
#